data_a2bec618e1cc4f1823f7987b01196149
#
_entry.id   a2bec618e1cc4f1823f7987b01196149
#
_cell.length_a   1.000
_cell.length_b   1.000
_cell.length_c   1.000
_cell.angle_alpha   90.00
_cell.angle_beta   90.00
_cell.angle_gamma   90.00
#
_symmetry.space_group_name_H-M   'P 1'
#
loop_
_entity.id
_entity.type
_entity.pdbx_description
1 polymer ?
#
loop_
_entity_poly.entity_id
_entity_poly.type
_entity_poly.pdbx_seq_one_letter_code
_entity_poly.pdbx_strand_id
1 'polypeptide(L)'
;MKNSKIYPWVVVALLWGVALLNYMDRQMLSTMKDAMQMDITELQSATNFGRLMAVFLWIYGFMSPVAGMIADRLNRKWLIVGSLFVWSAVTYLMGIADTFQQIFWLRALMGVSEALYIPAGLSLIADYHSGSSRSLAVGIHMTGLYTGQAIGGFGATVAAAFSWHTTFHWFGIIGIAYAVVLMLFLHDKKTEKVKTERPSPGTNQSSLGKGLRVLFTNTAFWVILFYFAASSLPGWATKNWLPTLFAENLNLPMSEAGPISTITIAVSSFIGVLLGGTLSDRWVQKNLRGRVYTGAIGLGMTIPSLLLLGCGHHIVAVVGAGLLFGIGFGIFDANNMPILCQFVSAKQRATAYGVMNMIGVFAGAFITDLLGQWSDGGDLGLGFSMLAIVVATALCAQLYFLRPKTDNVE
;
A
#
# COMPACT_ATOMS: atom_id res chain seq x y z
N MET A 1 25.32 -5.80 22.07
CA MET A 1 23.96 -6.13 21.58
C MET A 1 23.93 -6.80 20.20
N LYS A 2 24.88 -6.54 19.27
CA LYS A 2 24.90 -7.07 17.89
C LYS A 2 24.80 -8.62 17.76
N ASN A 3 25.29 -9.40 18.69
CA ASN A 3 25.34 -10.86 18.65
C ASN A 3 24.26 -11.54 19.50
N SER A 4 23.29 -10.82 20.02
CA SER A 4 22.17 -11.38 20.80
C SER A 4 21.15 -12.03 19.85
N LYS A 5 20.61 -13.19 20.24
CA LYS A 5 19.46 -13.84 19.55
C LYS A 5 18.20 -12.94 19.52
N ILE A 6 18.14 -11.91 20.35
CA ILE A 6 17.04 -10.97 20.47
C ILE A 6 17.15 -9.84 19.42
N TYR A 7 18.36 -9.47 18.99
CA TYR A 7 18.55 -8.31 18.11
C TYR A 7 17.78 -8.38 16.78
N PRO A 8 17.63 -9.52 16.09
CA PRO A 8 16.75 -9.63 14.91
C PRO A 8 15.33 -9.13 15.17
N TRP A 9 14.75 -9.47 16.33
CA TRP A 9 13.41 -8.99 16.71
C TRP A 9 13.37 -7.51 17.08
N VAL A 10 14.45 -6.96 17.62
CA VAL A 10 14.61 -5.51 17.83
C VAL A 10 14.58 -4.79 16.47
N VAL A 11 15.24 -5.34 15.45
CA VAL A 11 15.18 -4.79 14.08
C VAL A 11 13.74 -4.77 13.56
N VAL A 12 12.99 -5.86 13.74
CA VAL A 12 11.57 -5.93 13.35
C VAL A 12 10.74 -4.86 14.08
N ALA A 13 10.93 -4.71 15.38
CA ALA A 13 10.23 -3.70 16.18
C ALA A 13 10.55 -2.26 15.72
N LEU A 14 11.83 -1.97 15.44
CA LEU A 14 12.25 -0.69 14.90
C LEU A 14 11.64 -0.42 13.53
N LEU A 15 11.62 -1.40 12.64
CA LEU A 15 11.03 -1.26 11.31
C LEU A 15 9.49 -1.25 11.36
N TRP A 16 8.87 -1.85 12.37
CA TRP A 16 7.44 -1.72 12.63
C TRP A 16 7.04 -0.27 12.89
N GLY A 17 7.81 0.45 13.71
CA GLY A 17 7.59 1.88 13.93
C GLY A 17 7.73 2.72 12.66
N VAL A 18 8.69 2.39 11.77
CA VAL A 18 8.81 3.07 10.46
C VAL A 18 7.59 2.78 9.58
N ALA A 19 7.13 1.52 9.55
CA ALA A 19 5.95 1.12 8.78
C ALA A 19 4.68 1.83 9.28
N LEU A 20 4.53 1.96 10.59
CA LEU A 20 3.45 2.72 11.23
C LEU A 20 3.47 4.19 10.77
N LEU A 21 4.60 4.87 10.91
CA LEU A 21 4.75 6.29 10.52
C LEU A 21 4.48 6.48 9.03
N ASN A 22 4.97 5.58 8.17
CA ASN A 22 4.79 5.65 6.72
C ASN A 22 3.32 5.65 6.31
N TYR A 23 2.52 4.71 6.84
CA TYR A 23 1.10 4.63 6.50
C TYR A 23 0.25 5.66 7.25
N MET A 24 0.69 6.09 8.41
CA MET A 24 0.04 7.16 9.17
C MET A 24 0.10 8.48 8.41
N ASP A 25 1.27 8.87 7.87
CA ASP A 25 1.44 10.08 7.07
C ASP A 25 0.57 10.08 5.81
N ARG A 26 0.48 8.94 5.14
CA ARG A 26 -0.39 8.79 3.95
C ARG A 26 -1.86 8.95 4.30
N GLN A 27 -2.31 8.28 5.36
CA GLN A 27 -3.72 8.25 5.73
C GLN A 27 -4.18 9.55 6.37
N MET A 28 -3.31 10.23 7.12
CA MET A 28 -3.61 11.49 7.77
C MET A 28 -4.08 12.56 6.77
N LEU A 29 -3.38 12.70 5.64
CA LEU A 29 -3.76 13.68 4.61
C LEU A 29 -5.18 13.46 4.09
N SER A 30 -5.59 12.20 3.86
CA SER A 30 -6.91 11.89 3.30
C SER A 30 -8.07 12.36 4.18
N THR A 31 -7.82 12.66 5.45
CA THR A 31 -8.82 13.15 6.41
C THR A 31 -8.79 14.66 6.63
N MET A 32 -7.72 15.35 6.20
CA MET A 32 -7.52 16.77 6.54
C MET A 32 -8.01 17.76 5.46
N LYS A 33 -8.68 17.29 4.39
CA LYS A 33 -9.18 18.16 3.33
C LYS A 33 -9.92 19.38 3.87
N ASP A 34 -10.91 19.15 4.74
CA ASP A 34 -11.81 20.20 5.25
C ASP A 34 -11.07 21.26 6.08
N ALA A 35 -10.05 20.84 6.83
CA ALA A 35 -9.22 21.77 7.58
C ALA A 35 -8.28 22.58 6.67
N MET A 36 -7.70 21.94 5.64
CA MET A 36 -6.74 22.58 4.73
C MET A 36 -7.38 23.54 3.76
N GLN A 37 -8.61 23.25 3.29
CA GLN A 37 -9.34 24.11 2.32
C GLN A 37 -9.75 25.46 2.89
N MET A 38 -9.72 25.63 4.21
CA MET A 38 -9.99 26.91 4.86
C MET A 38 -8.88 27.94 4.60
N ASP A 39 -7.63 27.45 4.49
CA ASP A 39 -6.44 28.28 4.26
C ASP A 39 -6.00 28.25 2.79
N ILE A 40 -6.18 27.10 2.11
CA ILE A 40 -5.78 26.87 0.73
C ILE A 40 -7.03 26.70 -0.13
N THR A 41 -7.48 27.77 -0.75
CA THR A 41 -8.77 27.85 -1.47
C THR A 41 -8.86 26.86 -2.65
N GLU A 42 -7.75 26.51 -3.29
CA GLU A 42 -7.71 25.53 -4.37
C GLU A 42 -8.14 24.13 -3.93
N LEU A 43 -8.02 23.82 -2.63
CA LEU A 43 -8.44 22.54 -2.03
C LEU A 43 -9.96 22.45 -1.79
N GLN A 44 -10.73 23.53 -2.01
CA GLN A 44 -12.19 23.46 -2.06
C GLN A 44 -12.64 22.52 -3.17
N SER A 45 -11.89 22.45 -4.29
CA SER A 45 -12.10 21.45 -5.33
C SER A 45 -11.57 20.07 -4.86
N ALA A 46 -12.44 19.08 -4.84
CA ALA A 46 -12.08 17.69 -4.57
C ALA A 46 -11.17 17.12 -5.67
N THR A 47 -11.29 17.62 -6.91
CA THR A 47 -10.37 17.32 -8.02
C THR A 47 -8.93 17.70 -7.65
N ASN A 48 -8.71 18.91 -7.15
CA ASN A 48 -7.37 19.33 -6.74
C ASN A 48 -6.84 18.51 -5.56
N PHE A 49 -7.70 18.20 -4.61
CA PHE A 49 -7.31 17.32 -3.50
C PHE A 49 -6.98 15.89 -3.98
N GLY A 50 -7.77 15.34 -4.92
CA GLY A 50 -7.48 14.07 -5.59
C GLY A 50 -6.13 14.07 -6.30
N ARG A 51 -5.82 15.14 -7.04
CA ARG A 51 -4.50 15.34 -7.69
C ARG A 51 -3.36 15.42 -6.69
N LEU A 52 -3.57 16.08 -5.54
CA LEU A 52 -2.60 16.15 -4.47
C LEU A 52 -2.28 14.77 -3.87
N MET A 53 -3.27 13.91 -3.72
CA MET A 53 -3.06 12.52 -3.29
C MET A 53 -2.46 11.67 -4.42
N ALA A 54 -2.89 11.86 -5.65
CA ALA A 54 -2.47 11.07 -6.80
C ALA A 54 -1.01 11.32 -7.20
N VAL A 55 -0.51 12.57 -7.11
CA VAL A 55 0.89 12.88 -7.48
C VAL A 55 1.91 12.06 -6.69
N PHE A 56 1.64 11.85 -5.40
CA PHE A 56 2.45 10.96 -4.57
C PHE A 56 2.51 9.54 -5.17
N LEU A 57 1.36 8.99 -5.56
CA LEU A 57 1.28 7.63 -6.12
C LEU A 57 1.98 7.52 -7.48
N TRP A 58 1.81 8.52 -8.36
CA TRP A 58 2.52 8.56 -9.63
C TRP A 58 4.03 8.51 -9.43
N ILE A 59 4.56 9.39 -8.60
CA ILE A 59 6.01 9.47 -8.33
C ILE A 59 6.50 8.20 -7.63
N TYR A 60 5.78 7.72 -6.61
CA TYR A 60 6.10 6.48 -5.90
C TYR A 60 6.15 5.28 -6.85
N GLY A 61 5.17 5.17 -7.76
CA GLY A 61 5.12 4.09 -8.75
C GLY A 61 6.29 4.11 -9.72
N PHE A 62 6.67 5.28 -10.25
CA PHE A 62 7.84 5.44 -11.10
C PHE A 62 9.16 5.16 -10.34
N MET A 63 9.22 5.56 -9.08
CA MET A 63 10.42 5.35 -8.26
C MET A 63 10.57 3.91 -7.76
N SER A 64 9.50 3.12 -7.66
CA SER A 64 9.55 1.77 -7.09
C SER A 64 10.60 0.84 -7.74
N PRO A 65 10.73 0.73 -9.07
CA PRO A 65 11.78 -0.08 -9.70
C PRO A 65 13.19 0.46 -9.42
N VAL A 66 13.34 1.77 -9.41
CA VAL A 66 14.62 2.45 -9.13
C VAL A 66 15.03 2.22 -7.68
N ALA A 67 14.06 2.32 -6.75
CA ALA A 67 14.25 2.10 -5.33
C ALA A 67 14.75 0.67 -5.01
N GLY A 68 14.20 -0.33 -5.68
CA GLY A 68 14.70 -1.71 -5.57
C GLY A 68 16.17 -1.83 -5.97
N MET A 69 16.57 -1.25 -7.12
CA MET A 69 17.97 -1.27 -7.57
C MET A 69 18.91 -0.51 -6.62
N ILE A 70 18.44 0.58 -6.02
CA ILE A 70 19.21 1.36 -5.03
C ILE A 70 19.37 0.55 -3.74
N ALA A 71 18.31 -0.11 -3.27
CA ALA A 71 18.32 -0.93 -2.05
C ALA A 71 19.29 -2.12 -2.13
N ASP A 72 19.50 -2.66 -3.35
CA ASP A 72 20.46 -3.74 -3.57
C ASP A 72 21.94 -3.29 -3.55
N ARG A 73 22.19 -2.00 -3.80
CA ARG A 73 23.55 -1.46 -3.93
C ARG A 73 24.03 -0.69 -2.72
N LEU A 74 23.13 -0.01 -2.02
CA LEU A 74 23.46 0.84 -0.89
C LEU A 74 23.29 0.12 0.45
N ASN A 75 23.87 0.71 1.49
CA ASN A 75 23.69 0.27 2.87
C ASN A 75 22.22 0.49 3.30
N ARG A 76 21.52 -0.59 3.64
CA ARG A 76 20.09 -0.59 3.93
C ARG A 76 19.71 0.27 5.13
N LYS A 77 20.56 0.27 6.18
CA LYS A 77 20.37 1.13 7.34
C LYS A 77 20.27 2.61 6.92
N TRP A 78 21.27 3.11 6.19
CA TRP A 78 21.31 4.52 5.81
C TRP A 78 20.23 4.88 4.80
N LEU A 79 19.82 3.94 3.97
CA LEU A 79 18.70 4.12 3.05
C LEU A 79 17.38 4.27 3.80
N ILE A 80 17.13 3.44 4.83
CA ILE A 80 15.93 3.51 5.67
C ILE A 80 15.93 4.79 6.50
N VAL A 81 17.03 5.10 7.17
CA VAL A 81 17.16 6.32 8.00
C VAL A 81 17.01 7.58 7.16
N GLY A 82 17.71 7.65 6.03
CA GLY A 82 17.62 8.79 5.13
C GLY A 82 16.24 8.97 4.50
N SER A 83 15.62 7.87 4.09
CA SER A 83 14.25 7.88 3.58
C SER A 83 13.27 8.42 4.63
N LEU A 84 13.28 7.87 5.85
CA LEU A 84 12.44 8.33 6.95
C LEU A 84 12.70 9.81 7.28
N PHE A 85 13.96 10.23 7.38
CA PHE A 85 14.29 11.62 7.66
C PHE A 85 13.74 12.57 6.60
N VAL A 86 13.94 12.23 5.31
CA VAL A 86 13.51 13.10 4.20
C VAL A 86 11.99 13.21 4.17
N TRP A 87 11.23 12.10 4.21
CA TRP A 87 9.78 12.23 4.15
C TRP A 87 9.20 12.93 5.40
N SER A 88 9.79 12.70 6.60
CA SER A 88 9.35 13.38 7.82
C SER A 88 9.66 14.86 7.81
N ALA A 89 10.82 15.26 7.25
CA ALA A 89 11.13 16.68 7.00
C ALA A 89 10.14 17.29 5.99
N VAL A 90 9.77 16.56 4.94
CA VAL A 90 8.75 16.99 3.98
C VAL A 90 7.39 17.13 4.66
N THR A 91 7.00 16.19 5.52
CA THR A 91 5.77 16.29 6.33
C THR A 91 5.78 17.53 7.20
N TYR A 92 6.91 17.83 7.87
CA TYR A 92 7.06 19.06 8.63
C TYR A 92 6.91 20.32 7.77
N LEU A 93 7.55 20.34 6.59
CA LEU A 93 7.47 21.45 5.64
C LEU A 93 6.07 21.65 5.07
N MET A 94 5.28 20.57 4.93
CA MET A 94 3.87 20.71 4.56
C MET A 94 3.08 21.52 5.58
N GLY A 95 3.44 21.47 6.87
CA GLY A 95 2.85 22.31 7.91
C GLY A 95 3.24 23.82 7.82
N ILE A 96 4.19 24.20 6.99
CA ILE A 96 4.59 25.59 6.75
C ILE A 96 4.05 26.11 5.41
N ALA A 97 3.53 25.22 4.58
CA ALA A 97 3.10 25.57 3.24
C ALA A 97 1.78 26.33 3.23
N ASP A 98 1.73 27.46 2.50
CA ASP A 98 0.57 28.34 2.40
C ASP A 98 -0.14 28.25 1.04
N THR A 99 0.41 27.48 0.09
CA THR A 99 -0.13 27.37 -1.26
C THR A 99 -0.28 25.94 -1.72
N PHE A 100 -1.27 25.67 -2.56
CA PHE A 100 -1.48 24.37 -3.21
C PHE A 100 -0.19 23.88 -3.91
N GLN A 101 0.50 24.76 -4.63
CA GLN A 101 1.69 24.39 -5.40
C GLN A 101 2.83 23.90 -4.49
N GLN A 102 3.04 24.54 -3.34
CA GLN A 102 4.04 24.09 -2.36
C GLN A 102 3.72 22.69 -1.84
N ILE A 103 2.49 22.44 -1.39
CA ILE A 103 2.08 21.12 -0.89
C ILE A 103 2.17 20.07 -2.01
N PHE A 104 1.78 20.41 -3.23
CA PHE A 104 1.84 19.51 -4.38
C PHE A 104 3.27 18.99 -4.64
N TRP A 105 4.26 19.89 -4.68
CA TRP A 105 5.65 19.48 -4.88
C TRP A 105 6.26 18.77 -3.68
N LEU A 106 5.86 19.14 -2.46
CA LEU A 106 6.24 18.40 -1.26
C LEU A 106 5.69 16.96 -1.29
N ARG A 107 4.46 16.77 -1.72
CA ARG A 107 3.87 15.43 -1.92
C ARG A 107 4.59 14.63 -3.01
N ALA A 108 5.00 15.26 -4.10
CA ALA A 108 5.81 14.61 -5.12
C ALA A 108 7.16 14.15 -4.55
N LEU A 109 7.86 15.00 -3.79
CA LEU A 109 9.12 14.67 -3.14
C LEU A 109 8.97 13.54 -2.11
N MET A 110 7.86 13.53 -1.36
CA MET A 110 7.51 12.44 -0.43
C MET A 110 7.42 11.11 -1.17
N GLY A 111 6.81 11.05 -2.36
CA GLY A 111 6.73 9.85 -3.19
C GLY A 111 8.09 9.28 -3.57
N VAL A 112 9.09 10.15 -3.84
CA VAL A 112 10.48 9.72 -4.10
C VAL A 112 11.09 9.08 -2.87
N SER A 113 11.00 9.74 -1.72
CA SER A 113 11.66 9.29 -0.50
C SER A 113 11.03 8.02 0.07
N GLU A 114 9.71 7.92 0.12
CA GLU A 114 9.01 6.76 0.67
C GLU A 114 9.17 5.48 -0.18
N ALA A 115 9.33 5.61 -1.50
CA ALA A 115 9.56 4.47 -2.37
C ALA A 115 10.81 3.66 -1.97
N LEU A 116 11.81 4.30 -1.37
CA LEU A 116 13.06 3.66 -0.96
C LEU A 116 12.91 2.77 0.29
N TYR A 117 11.90 3.03 1.13
CA TYR A 117 11.76 2.36 2.42
C TYR A 117 11.39 0.88 2.31
N ILE A 118 10.29 0.55 1.62
CA ILE A 118 9.74 -0.82 1.64
C ILE A 118 10.74 -1.87 1.13
N PRO A 119 11.42 -1.68 -0.02
CA PRO A 119 12.42 -2.63 -0.49
C PRO A 119 13.59 -2.80 0.49
N ALA A 120 14.08 -1.70 1.06
CA ALA A 120 15.20 -1.71 1.99
C ALA A 120 14.81 -2.37 3.33
N GLY A 121 13.63 -2.06 3.87
CA GLY A 121 13.12 -2.60 5.12
C GLY A 121 12.88 -4.11 5.05
N LEU A 122 12.17 -4.58 4.03
CA LEU A 122 11.90 -6.00 3.84
C LEU A 122 13.19 -6.79 3.59
N SER A 123 14.14 -6.22 2.83
CA SER A 123 15.45 -6.84 2.62
C SER A 123 16.24 -6.94 3.92
N LEU A 124 16.21 -5.91 4.77
CA LEU A 124 16.91 -5.95 6.06
C LEU A 124 16.29 -6.98 7.01
N ILE A 125 14.95 -7.09 7.07
CA ILE A 125 14.26 -8.15 7.82
C ILE A 125 14.71 -9.53 7.32
N ALA A 126 14.74 -9.72 5.99
CA ALA A 126 15.15 -11.00 5.39
C ALA A 126 16.60 -11.37 5.69
N ASP A 127 17.49 -10.40 5.89
CA ASP A 127 18.89 -10.65 6.27
C ASP A 127 19.03 -11.10 7.72
N TYR A 128 18.21 -10.57 8.61
CA TYR A 128 18.22 -10.93 10.04
C TYR A 128 17.44 -12.20 10.34
N HIS A 129 16.42 -12.54 9.53
CA HIS A 129 15.55 -13.69 9.72
C HIS A 129 15.68 -14.70 8.57
N SER A 130 15.98 -15.95 8.89
CA SER A 130 16.09 -17.05 7.92
C SER A 130 15.10 -18.17 8.27
N GLY A 131 14.75 -18.99 7.28
CA GLY A 131 13.90 -20.16 7.48
C GLY A 131 12.50 -19.80 8.02
N SER A 132 12.08 -20.46 9.09
CA SER A 132 10.72 -20.39 9.64
C SER A 132 10.37 -19.04 10.29
N SER A 133 11.35 -18.23 10.69
CA SER A 133 11.09 -16.95 11.37
C SER A 133 10.86 -15.77 10.41
N ARG A 134 11.25 -15.90 9.13
CA ARG A 134 11.15 -14.79 8.16
C ARG A 134 9.71 -14.34 7.91
N SER A 135 8.82 -15.30 7.66
CA SER A 135 7.41 -14.99 7.39
C SER A 135 6.74 -14.32 8.58
N LEU A 136 7.02 -14.78 9.80
CA LEU A 136 6.51 -14.16 11.03
C LEU A 136 7.05 -12.73 11.19
N ALA A 137 8.33 -12.50 10.95
CA ALA A 137 8.97 -11.19 11.07
C ALA A 137 8.37 -10.18 10.07
N VAL A 138 8.17 -10.60 8.81
CA VAL A 138 7.48 -9.78 7.80
C VAL A 138 6.01 -9.56 8.19
N GLY A 139 5.32 -10.58 8.69
CA GLY A 139 3.94 -10.44 9.16
C GLY A 139 3.79 -9.40 10.27
N ILE A 140 4.67 -9.44 11.29
CA ILE A 140 4.71 -8.43 12.36
C ILE A 140 4.97 -7.03 11.77
N HIS A 141 5.93 -6.89 10.87
CA HIS A 141 6.19 -5.61 10.20
C HIS A 141 4.94 -5.08 9.47
N MET A 142 4.20 -5.94 8.76
CA MET A 142 2.97 -5.57 8.07
C MET A 142 1.87 -5.08 9.01
N THR A 143 1.80 -5.57 10.26
CA THR A 143 0.84 -5.03 11.24
C THR A 143 1.09 -3.55 11.53
N GLY A 144 2.34 -3.07 11.41
CA GLY A 144 2.67 -1.65 11.54
C GLY A 144 1.97 -0.80 10.48
N LEU A 145 1.86 -1.29 9.23
CA LEU A 145 1.16 -0.58 8.16
C LEU A 145 -0.33 -0.40 8.49
N TYR A 146 -1.01 -1.47 8.93
CA TYR A 146 -2.43 -1.40 9.30
C TYR A 146 -2.66 -0.51 10.53
N THR A 147 -1.77 -0.59 11.53
CA THR A 147 -1.84 0.28 12.70
C THR A 147 -1.64 1.75 12.31
N GLY A 148 -0.67 2.04 11.45
CA GLY A 148 -0.44 3.38 10.91
C GLY A 148 -1.65 3.91 10.14
N GLN A 149 -2.26 3.08 9.29
CA GLN A 149 -3.48 3.43 8.57
C GLN A 149 -4.63 3.77 9.52
N ALA A 150 -4.84 2.98 10.58
CA ALA A 150 -5.89 3.23 11.57
C ALA A 150 -5.65 4.54 12.32
N ILE A 151 -4.43 4.77 12.82
CA ILE A 151 -4.06 5.97 13.58
C ILE A 151 -4.08 7.22 12.69
N GLY A 152 -3.66 7.12 11.44
CA GLY A 152 -3.68 8.23 10.48
C GLY A 152 -5.09 8.81 10.24
N GLY A 153 -6.13 7.99 10.47
CA GLY A 153 -7.53 8.45 10.43
C GLY A 153 -7.86 9.58 11.40
N PHE A 154 -7.10 9.69 12.49
CA PHE A 154 -7.25 10.77 13.47
C PHE A 154 -6.64 12.11 13.02
N GLY A 155 -6.11 12.21 11.81
CA GLY A 155 -5.54 13.46 11.29
C GLY A 155 -6.50 14.63 11.41
N ALA A 156 -7.76 14.46 10.97
CA ALA A 156 -8.80 15.49 11.10
C ALA A 156 -9.16 15.80 12.56
N THR A 157 -9.16 14.80 13.45
CA THR A 157 -9.44 14.98 14.87
C THR A 157 -8.38 15.86 15.53
N VAL A 158 -7.11 15.63 15.24
CA VAL A 158 -5.99 16.45 15.73
C VAL A 158 -6.01 17.84 15.08
N ALA A 159 -6.31 17.92 13.78
CA ALA A 159 -6.42 19.19 13.08
C ALA A 159 -7.56 20.07 13.59
N ALA A 160 -8.69 19.46 13.98
CA ALA A 160 -9.81 20.18 14.58
C ALA A 160 -9.50 20.70 16.01
N ALA A 161 -8.66 20.00 16.76
CA ALA A 161 -8.27 20.40 18.12
C ALA A 161 -7.18 21.49 18.12
N PHE A 162 -6.29 21.50 17.13
CA PHE A 162 -5.15 22.43 17.10
C PHE A 162 -5.09 23.20 15.78
N SER A 163 -4.64 22.59 14.70
CA SER A 163 -4.69 23.03 13.31
C SER A 163 -4.09 21.93 12.43
N TRP A 164 -4.33 21.95 11.11
CA TRP A 164 -3.67 21.04 10.17
C TRP A 164 -2.16 21.34 10.07
N HIS A 165 -1.73 22.60 10.17
CA HIS A 165 -0.33 23.01 10.26
C HIS A 165 0.39 22.34 11.43
N THR A 166 -0.19 22.47 12.63
CA THR A 166 0.35 21.86 13.86
C THR A 166 0.39 20.34 13.75
N THR A 167 -0.62 19.74 13.13
CA THR A 167 -0.68 18.30 12.90
C THR A 167 0.51 17.85 12.08
N PHE A 168 0.77 18.46 10.92
CA PHE A 168 1.94 18.14 10.09
C PHE A 168 3.27 18.39 10.81
N HIS A 169 3.38 19.47 11.60
CA HIS A 169 4.57 19.74 12.39
C HIS A 169 4.87 18.62 13.40
N TRP A 170 3.87 18.19 14.16
CA TRP A 170 4.07 17.12 15.15
C TRP A 170 4.44 15.81 14.52
N PHE A 171 3.76 15.40 13.45
CA PHE A 171 4.07 14.15 12.76
C PHE A 171 5.46 14.20 12.13
N GLY A 172 5.83 15.31 11.52
CA GLY A 172 7.17 15.52 10.98
C GLY A 172 8.27 15.43 12.05
N ILE A 173 8.08 16.11 13.21
CA ILE A 173 9.02 16.08 14.33
C ILE A 173 9.16 14.66 14.90
N ILE A 174 8.04 13.96 15.11
CA ILE A 174 8.05 12.57 15.60
C ILE A 174 8.86 11.67 14.65
N GLY A 175 8.65 11.80 13.34
CA GLY A 175 9.36 11.02 12.35
C GLY A 175 10.86 11.36 12.29
N ILE A 176 11.24 12.65 12.37
CA ILE A 176 12.64 13.08 12.44
C ILE A 176 13.31 12.54 13.71
N ALA A 177 12.63 12.64 14.87
CA ALA A 177 13.14 12.09 16.13
C ALA A 177 13.31 10.57 16.04
N TYR A 178 12.37 9.88 15.39
CA TYR A 178 12.46 8.45 15.17
C TYR A 178 13.60 8.05 14.21
N ALA A 179 13.90 8.87 13.21
CA ALA A 179 15.08 8.68 12.36
C ALA A 179 16.39 8.74 13.16
N VAL A 180 16.47 9.61 14.17
CA VAL A 180 17.62 9.65 15.10
C VAL A 180 17.69 8.38 15.93
N VAL A 181 16.56 7.87 16.44
CA VAL A 181 16.52 6.58 17.14
C VAL A 181 17.02 5.45 16.24
N LEU A 182 16.57 5.39 15.00
CA LEU A 182 17.06 4.40 14.03
C LEU A 182 18.56 4.56 13.73
N MET A 183 19.05 5.78 13.62
CA MET A 183 20.47 6.03 13.38
C MET A 183 21.32 5.43 14.51
N LEU A 184 20.86 5.48 15.75
CA LEU A 184 21.57 4.98 16.93
C LEU A 184 21.44 3.44 17.08
N PHE A 185 20.23 2.90 16.91
CA PHE A 185 19.92 1.51 17.29
C PHE A 185 19.82 0.55 16.11
N LEU A 186 19.52 1.01 14.88
CA LEU A 186 19.47 0.14 13.72
C LEU A 186 20.90 -0.12 13.20
N HIS A 187 21.21 -1.38 12.95
CA HIS A 187 22.49 -1.76 12.36
C HIS A 187 22.23 -2.57 11.09
N ASP A 188 23.05 -2.34 10.08
CA ASP A 188 23.07 -3.19 8.90
C ASP A 188 23.77 -4.51 9.25
N LYS A 189 23.20 -5.63 8.82
CA LYS A 189 23.88 -6.90 8.91
C LYS A 189 24.95 -6.88 7.82
N LYS A 190 26.24 -6.89 8.20
CA LYS A 190 27.31 -7.14 7.23
C LYS A 190 27.01 -8.50 6.61
N THR A 191 26.36 -8.49 5.46
CA THR A 191 26.34 -9.68 4.62
C THR A 191 27.81 -9.87 4.24
N GLU A 192 28.46 -10.92 4.77
CA GLU A 192 29.65 -11.45 4.12
C GLU A 192 29.23 -11.57 2.66
N LYS A 193 29.84 -10.74 1.80
CA LYS A 193 29.66 -10.89 0.37
C LYS A 193 30.02 -12.34 0.09
N VAL A 194 29.03 -13.23 0.06
CA VAL A 194 29.18 -14.49 -0.62
C VAL A 194 29.76 -14.04 -1.95
N LYS A 195 31.01 -14.46 -2.21
CA LYS A 195 31.64 -14.32 -3.51
C LYS A 195 30.83 -15.22 -4.44
N THR A 196 29.62 -14.79 -4.73
CA THR A 196 28.92 -15.22 -5.92
C THR A 196 29.84 -14.72 -7.01
N GLU A 197 30.45 -15.66 -7.71
CA GLU A 197 31.28 -15.44 -8.88
C GLU A 197 30.71 -14.25 -9.65
N ARG A 198 31.55 -13.23 -9.83
CA ARG A 198 31.14 -12.04 -10.59
C ARG A 198 30.47 -12.55 -11.86
N PRO A 199 29.22 -12.20 -12.13
CA PRO A 199 28.65 -12.49 -13.43
C PRO A 199 29.63 -11.91 -14.44
N SER A 200 30.10 -12.71 -15.36
CA SER A 200 31.05 -12.30 -16.41
C SER A 200 30.57 -10.99 -17.02
N PRO A 201 31.45 -9.98 -17.25
CA PRO A 201 31.06 -8.73 -17.86
C PRO A 201 30.54 -9.00 -19.27
N GLY A 202 29.23 -9.08 -19.45
CA GLY A 202 28.58 -9.38 -20.73
C GLY A 202 27.17 -9.95 -20.65
N THR A 203 26.72 -10.42 -19.46
CA THR A 203 25.46 -11.18 -19.38
C THR A 203 24.26 -10.39 -18.80
N ASN A 204 24.44 -9.20 -18.25
CA ASN A 204 23.42 -8.58 -17.38
C ASN A 204 22.41 -7.66 -18.08
N GLN A 205 22.70 -7.07 -19.23
CA GLN A 205 21.71 -6.23 -19.92
C GLN A 205 20.83 -7.02 -20.89
N SER A 206 21.35 -8.11 -21.46
CA SER A 206 20.55 -8.98 -22.35
C SER A 206 19.57 -9.89 -21.60
N SER A 207 19.77 -10.13 -20.30
CA SER A 207 18.90 -11.01 -19.50
C SER A 207 17.61 -10.31 -19.02
N LEU A 208 17.67 -9.04 -18.67
CA LEU A 208 16.49 -8.29 -18.17
C LEU A 208 15.49 -8.05 -19.29
N GLY A 209 15.95 -7.61 -20.47
CA GLY A 209 15.09 -7.44 -21.64
C GLY A 209 14.49 -8.75 -22.15
N LYS A 210 15.26 -9.85 -22.12
CA LYS A 210 14.74 -11.19 -22.45
C LYS A 210 13.72 -11.65 -21.41
N GLY A 211 13.97 -11.41 -20.11
CA GLY A 211 13.06 -11.74 -19.02
C GLY A 211 11.72 -11.01 -19.14
N LEU A 212 11.75 -9.69 -19.38
CA LEU A 212 10.55 -8.90 -19.63
C LEU A 212 9.81 -9.38 -20.88
N ARG A 213 10.51 -9.65 -21.98
CA ARG A 213 9.88 -10.17 -23.20
C ARG A 213 9.13 -11.48 -22.94
N VAL A 214 9.73 -12.39 -22.19
CA VAL A 214 9.08 -13.68 -21.84
C VAL A 214 7.85 -13.44 -20.95
N LEU A 215 7.90 -12.52 -20.00
CA LEU A 215 6.73 -12.17 -19.18
C LEU A 215 5.59 -11.60 -20.01
N PHE A 216 5.88 -10.63 -20.89
CA PHE A 216 4.86 -9.98 -21.71
C PHE A 216 4.34 -10.84 -22.88
N THR A 217 4.99 -11.95 -23.21
CA THR A 217 4.45 -12.96 -24.12
C THR A 217 3.54 -13.98 -23.42
N ASN A 218 3.51 -14.00 -22.08
CA ASN A 218 2.67 -14.91 -21.31
C ASN A 218 1.26 -14.31 -21.12
N THR A 219 0.25 -14.88 -21.79
CA THR A 219 -1.15 -14.43 -21.66
C THR A 219 -1.66 -14.47 -20.23
N ALA A 220 -1.27 -15.47 -19.42
CA ALA A 220 -1.69 -15.53 -18.02
C ALA A 220 -1.14 -14.34 -17.21
N PHE A 221 0.06 -13.84 -17.56
CA PHE A 221 0.62 -12.66 -16.89
C PHE A 221 -0.20 -11.39 -17.18
N TRP A 222 -0.69 -11.19 -18.39
CA TRP A 222 -1.60 -10.08 -18.70
C TRP A 222 -2.92 -10.16 -17.94
N VAL A 223 -3.47 -11.35 -17.81
CA VAL A 223 -4.70 -11.56 -16.99
C VAL A 223 -4.43 -11.23 -15.52
N ILE A 224 -3.27 -11.63 -14.99
CA ILE A 224 -2.86 -11.31 -13.62
C ILE A 224 -2.67 -9.81 -13.45
N LEU A 225 -2.04 -9.11 -14.41
CA LEU A 225 -1.88 -7.66 -14.37
C LEU A 225 -3.24 -6.94 -14.38
N PHE A 226 -4.16 -7.35 -15.26
CA PHE A 226 -5.51 -6.80 -15.32
C PHE A 226 -6.28 -7.05 -14.00
N TYR A 227 -6.28 -8.29 -13.53
CA TYR A 227 -6.89 -8.68 -12.26
C TYR A 227 -6.37 -7.85 -11.09
N PHE A 228 -5.06 -7.67 -10.99
CA PHE A 228 -4.45 -6.91 -9.91
C PHE A 228 -4.71 -5.41 -10.04
N ALA A 229 -4.60 -4.85 -11.24
CA ALA A 229 -4.89 -3.45 -11.51
C ALA A 229 -6.35 -3.11 -11.20
N ALA A 230 -7.29 -3.90 -11.70
CA ALA A 230 -8.72 -3.70 -11.50
C ALA A 230 -9.11 -3.78 -10.01
N SER A 231 -8.50 -4.70 -9.27
CA SER A 231 -8.74 -4.85 -7.83
C SER A 231 -8.00 -3.80 -6.99
N SER A 232 -6.91 -3.23 -7.50
CA SER A 232 -6.20 -2.14 -6.86
C SER A 232 -7.00 -0.83 -6.88
N LEU A 233 -7.87 -0.62 -7.88
CA LEU A 233 -8.73 0.57 -7.98
C LEU A 233 -9.56 0.77 -6.70
N PRO A 234 -10.44 -0.16 -6.28
CA PRO A 234 -11.22 0.00 -5.05
C PRO A 234 -10.35 0.02 -3.80
N GLY A 235 -9.21 -0.69 -3.80
CA GLY A 235 -8.27 -0.66 -2.68
C GLY A 235 -7.69 0.75 -2.42
N TRP A 236 -7.33 1.48 -3.48
CA TRP A 236 -6.87 2.86 -3.37
C TRP A 236 -8.01 3.86 -3.20
N ALA A 237 -9.16 3.62 -3.81
CA ALA A 237 -10.37 4.41 -3.59
C ALA A 237 -10.74 4.45 -2.10
N THR A 238 -10.77 3.29 -1.43
CA THR A 238 -11.08 3.21 0.00
C THR A 238 -10.00 3.85 0.87
N LYS A 239 -8.72 3.72 0.53
CA LYS A 239 -7.64 4.37 1.29
C LYS A 239 -7.72 5.89 1.24
N ASN A 240 -8.05 6.45 0.09
CA ASN A 240 -7.97 7.89 -0.15
C ASN A 240 -9.30 8.62 0.02
N TRP A 241 -10.44 7.98 -0.30
CA TRP A 241 -11.74 8.63 -0.36
C TRP A 241 -12.79 8.07 0.59
N LEU A 242 -12.54 6.93 1.27
CA LEU A 242 -13.52 6.38 2.20
C LEU A 242 -13.83 7.31 3.38
N PRO A 243 -12.86 8.05 3.98
CA PRO A 243 -13.18 9.04 5.01
C PRO A 243 -14.19 10.09 4.52
N THR A 244 -13.98 10.63 3.31
CA THR A 244 -14.89 11.60 2.70
C THR A 244 -16.26 10.99 2.44
N LEU A 245 -16.31 9.77 1.88
CA LEU A 245 -17.58 9.07 1.62
C LEU A 245 -18.36 8.82 2.92
N PHE A 246 -17.68 8.46 4.03
CA PHE A 246 -18.32 8.28 5.33
C PHE A 246 -18.85 9.60 5.87
N ALA A 247 -18.08 10.68 5.74
CA ALA A 247 -18.53 12.02 6.15
C ALA A 247 -19.79 12.45 5.38
N GLU A 248 -19.81 12.28 4.07
CA GLU A 248 -20.93 12.62 3.20
C GLU A 248 -22.16 11.73 3.48
N ASN A 249 -22.00 10.41 3.46
CA ASN A 249 -23.11 9.47 3.60
C ASN A 249 -23.76 9.47 4.99
N LEU A 250 -23.00 9.77 6.03
CA LEU A 250 -23.46 9.74 7.42
C LEU A 250 -23.71 11.12 8.02
N ASN A 251 -23.44 12.20 7.26
CA ASN A 251 -23.48 13.59 7.73
C ASN A 251 -22.64 13.78 9.03
N LEU A 252 -21.44 13.17 9.06
CA LEU A 252 -20.52 13.27 10.17
C LEU A 252 -19.40 14.27 9.87
N PRO A 253 -18.87 14.97 10.89
CA PRO A 253 -17.65 15.74 10.71
C PRO A 253 -16.47 14.80 10.40
N MET A 254 -15.51 15.29 9.62
CA MET A 254 -14.34 14.47 9.23
C MET A 254 -13.53 13.97 10.43
N SER A 255 -13.57 14.69 11.56
CA SER A 255 -12.94 14.30 12.83
C SER A 255 -13.48 12.98 13.41
N GLU A 256 -14.69 12.58 13.04
CA GLU A 256 -15.34 11.32 13.42
C GLU A 256 -15.34 10.32 12.28
N ALA A 257 -15.68 10.75 11.07
CA ALA A 257 -15.72 9.90 9.88
C ALA A 257 -14.35 9.32 9.53
N GLY A 258 -13.28 10.11 9.71
CA GLY A 258 -11.89 9.67 9.49
C GLY A 258 -11.53 8.44 10.32
N PRO A 259 -11.52 8.50 11.65
CA PRO A 259 -11.23 7.36 12.51
C PRO A 259 -12.14 6.16 12.26
N ILE A 260 -13.46 6.37 12.15
CA ILE A 260 -14.43 5.28 11.93
C ILE A 260 -14.08 4.53 10.64
N SER A 261 -13.87 5.24 9.54
CA SER A 261 -13.59 4.61 8.24
C SER A 261 -12.24 3.88 8.22
N THR A 262 -11.19 4.51 8.73
CA THR A 262 -9.83 3.95 8.68
C THR A 262 -9.65 2.77 9.61
N ILE A 263 -10.19 2.81 10.84
CA ILE A 263 -10.17 1.69 11.77
C ILE A 263 -10.97 0.52 11.19
N THR A 264 -12.17 0.80 10.65
CA THR A 264 -13.01 -0.22 10.01
C THR A 264 -12.23 -0.99 8.95
N ILE A 265 -11.58 -0.29 8.03
CA ILE A 265 -10.79 -0.94 6.95
C ILE A 265 -9.53 -1.61 7.48
N ALA A 266 -8.79 -0.98 8.38
CA ALA A 266 -7.52 -1.53 8.87
C ALA A 266 -7.74 -2.86 9.63
N VAL A 267 -8.69 -2.88 10.56
CA VAL A 267 -9.01 -4.07 11.36
C VAL A 267 -9.57 -5.19 10.50
N SER A 268 -10.54 -4.87 9.64
CA SER A 268 -11.17 -5.88 8.78
C SER A 268 -10.21 -6.44 7.72
N SER A 269 -9.35 -5.60 7.12
CA SER A 269 -8.32 -6.06 6.18
C SER A 269 -7.28 -6.96 6.85
N PHE A 270 -6.87 -6.64 8.07
CA PHE A 270 -5.97 -7.50 8.85
C PHE A 270 -6.59 -8.88 9.08
N ILE A 271 -7.87 -8.95 9.51
CA ILE A 271 -8.60 -10.20 9.65
C ILE A 271 -8.68 -10.93 8.29
N GLY A 272 -9.00 -10.22 7.22
CA GLY A 272 -9.09 -10.76 5.87
C GLY A 272 -7.78 -11.39 5.39
N VAL A 273 -6.65 -10.75 5.63
CA VAL A 273 -5.31 -11.29 5.28
C VAL A 273 -5.04 -12.61 5.99
N LEU A 274 -5.34 -12.69 7.29
CA LEU A 274 -5.16 -13.94 8.07
C LEU A 274 -6.06 -15.05 7.56
N LEU A 275 -7.33 -14.76 7.32
CA LEU A 275 -8.28 -15.72 6.78
C LEU A 275 -7.90 -16.15 5.36
N GLY A 276 -7.54 -15.21 4.51
CA GLY A 276 -7.16 -15.48 3.12
C GLY A 276 -5.91 -16.32 2.99
N GLY A 277 -4.88 -16.04 3.79
CA GLY A 277 -3.65 -16.84 3.82
C GLY A 277 -3.92 -18.28 4.28
N THR A 278 -4.57 -18.44 5.42
CA THR A 278 -4.86 -19.78 6.00
C THR A 278 -5.78 -20.63 5.12
N LEU A 279 -6.82 -20.03 4.55
CA LEU A 279 -7.74 -20.71 3.66
C LEU A 279 -7.06 -21.15 2.36
N SER A 280 -6.28 -20.25 1.77
CA SER A 280 -5.54 -20.49 0.55
C SER A 280 -4.52 -21.63 0.69
N ASP A 281 -3.74 -21.64 1.77
CA ASP A 281 -2.70 -22.64 2.00
C ASP A 281 -3.30 -24.04 2.25
N ARG A 282 -4.45 -24.12 2.90
CA ARG A 282 -5.18 -25.39 3.07
C ARG A 282 -5.82 -25.87 1.77
N TRP A 283 -6.38 -24.96 1.00
CA TRP A 283 -7.13 -25.31 -0.20
C TRP A 283 -6.22 -25.74 -1.35
N VAL A 284 -5.06 -25.06 -1.52
CA VAL A 284 -4.11 -25.41 -2.58
C VAL A 284 -3.57 -26.82 -2.46
N GLN A 285 -3.49 -27.38 -1.25
CA GLN A 285 -3.06 -28.77 -1.01
C GLN A 285 -4.04 -29.79 -1.62
N LYS A 286 -5.33 -29.44 -1.76
CA LYS A 286 -6.36 -30.31 -2.32
C LYS A 286 -6.67 -29.96 -3.79
N ASN A 287 -6.50 -28.71 -4.17
CA ASN A 287 -6.81 -28.20 -5.51
C ASN A 287 -5.85 -27.08 -5.89
N LEU A 288 -5.09 -27.25 -6.97
CA LEU A 288 -4.13 -26.25 -7.46
C LEU A 288 -4.76 -24.86 -7.69
N ARG A 289 -6.05 -24.80 -8.02
CA ARG A 289 -6.82 -23.56 -8.14
C ARG A 289 -7.27 -22.97 -6.80
N GLY A 290 -6.97 -23.60 -5.67
CA GLY A 290 -7.39 -23.14 -4.35
C GLY A 290 -7.04 -21.69 -4.06
N ARG A 291 -5.85 -21.22 -4.47
CA ARG A 291 -5.44 -19.80 -4.33
C ARG A 291 -6.27 -18.86 -5.19
N VAL A 292 -6.55 -19.27 -6.44
CA VAL A 292 -7.38 -18.49 -7.36
C VAL A 292 -8.81 -18.38 -6.80
N TYR A 293 -9.37 -19.47 -6.29
CA TYR A 293 -10.71 -19.46 -5.69
C TYR A 293 -10.77 -18.64 -4.41
N THR A 294 -9.75 -18.73 -3.55
CA THR A 294 -9.69 -17.91 -2.33
C THR A 294 -9.64 -16.41 -2.68
N GLY A 295 -8.79 -16.01 -3.63
CA GLY A 295 -8.77 -14.63 -4.12
C GLY A 295 -10.09 -14.19 -4.74
N ALA A 296 -10.76 -15.10 -5.46
CA ALA A 296 -12.07 -14.85 -6.07
C ALA A 296 -13.18 -14.64 -5.01
N ILE A 297 -13.17 -15.40 -3.93
CA ILE A 297 -14.09 -15.18 -2.79
C ILE A 297 -13.87 -13.80 -2.20
N GLY A 298 -12.60 -13.42 -1.96
CA GLY A 298 -12.27 -12.09 -1.47
C GLY A 298 -12.81 -10.98 -2.37
N LEU A 299 -12.56 -11.05 -3.68
CA LEU A 299 -13.10 -10.08 -4.63
C LEU A 299 -14.62 -10.11 -4.70
N GLY A 300 -15.24 -11.29 -4.68
CA GLY A 300 -16.69 -11.43 -4.67
C GLY A 300 -17.35 -10.71 -3.50
N MET A 301 -16.71 -10.70 -2.32
CA MET A 301 -17.17 -9.96 -1.14
C MET A 301 -17.08 -8.44 -1.32
N THR A 302 -16.12 -7.94 -2.08
CA THR A 302 -15.97 -6.49 -2.29
C THR A 302 -17.05 -5.91 -3.21
N ILE A 303 -17.68 -6.72 -4.08
CA ILE A 303 -18.72 -6.25 -5.02
C ILE A 303 -19.96 -5.71 -4.28
N PRO A 304 -20.68 -6.51 -3.45
CA PRO A 304 -21.81 -5.99 -2.70
C PRO A 304 -21.41 -4.90 -1.71
N SER A 305 -20.20 -4.97 -1.17
CA SER A 305 -19.66 -3.93 -0.30
C SER A 305 -19.56 -2.58 -1.00
N LEU A 306 -18.99 -2.53 -2.21
CA LEU A 306 -18.85 -1.29 -3.00
C LEU A 306 -20.21 -0.68 -3.36
N LEU A 307 -21.19 -1.51 -3.69
CA LEU A 307 -22.57 -1.06 -3.94
C LEU A 307 -23.19 -0.45 -2.68
N LEU A 308 -23.07 -1.13 -1.54
CA LEU A 308 -23.59 -0.65 -0.26
C LEU A 308 -22.85 0.62 0.23
N LEU A 309 -21.55 0.74 0.00
CA LEU A 309 -20.79 1.96 0.30
C LEU A 309 -21.28 3.13 -0.55
N GLY A 310 -21.56 2.89 -1.83
CA GLY A 310 -22.00 3.93 -2.74
C GLY A 310 -23.42 4.43 -2.49
N CYS A 311 -24.32 3.58 -1.96
CA CYS A 311 -25.75 3.89 -1.78
C CYS A 311 -26.22 3.96 -0.32
N GLY A 312 -25.33 3.65 0.64
CA GLY A 312 -25.70 3.55 2.05
C GLY A 312 -25.70 4.88 2.76
N HIS A 313 -26.78 5.19 3.52
CA HIS A 313 -26.87 6.41 4.33
C HIS A 313 -27.08 6.12 5.83
N HIS A 314 -27.01 4.87 6.24
CA HIS A 314 -27.16 4.46 7.62
C HIS A 314 -25.86 3.88 8.17
N ILE A 315 -25.46 4.24 9.39
CA ILE A 315 -24.16 3.89 9.97
C ILE A 315 -23.92 2.37 9.98
N VAL A 316 -24.91 1.55 10.29
CA VAL A 316 -24.77 0.08 10.30
C VAL A 316 -24.51 -0.46 8.89
N ALA A 317 -25.17 0.09 7.87
CA ALA A 317 -24.98 -0.31 6.48
C ALA A 317 -23.60 0.09 5.97
N VAL A 318 -23.18 1.33 6.22
CA VAL A 318 -21.91 1.90 5.73
C VAL A 318 -20.71 1.25 6.43
N VAL A 319 -20.76 1.12 7.77
CA VAL A 319 -19.69 0.45 8.54
C VAL A 319 -19.66 -1.05 8.23
N GLY A 320 -20.83 -1.71 8.14
CA GLY A 320 -20.93 -3.13 7.75
C GLY A 320 -20.37 -3.38 6.34
N ALA A 321 -20.65 -2.50 5.40
CA ALA A 321 -20.06 -2.54 4.06
C ALA A 321 -18.54 -2.35 4.09
N GLY A 322 -18.03 -1.40 4.89
CA GLY A 322 -16.61 -1.20 5.08
C GLY A 322 -15.91 -2.43 5.68
N LEU A 323 -16.51 -3.06 6.69
CA LEU A 323 -16.01 -4.31 7.26
C LEU A 323 -15.97 -5.44 6.22
N LEU A 324 -17.03 -5.61 5.46
CA LEU A 324 -17.11 -6.61 4.39
C LEU A 324 -16.06 -6.34 3.30
N PHE A 325 -15.88 -5.07 2.92
CA PHE A 325 -14.84 -4.68 1.97
C PHE A 325 -13.45 -5.04 2.49
N GLY A 326 -13.12 -4.64 3.71
CA GLY A 326 -11.78 -4.87 4.27
C GLY A 326 -11.48 -6.37 4.37
N ILE A 327 -12.41 -7.20 4.87
CA ILE A 327 -12.23 -8.66 4.92
C ILE A 327 -12.00 -9.21 3.49
N GLY A 328 -12.87 -8.86 2.55
CA GLY A 328 -12.77 -9.32 1.17
C GLY A 328 -11.48 -8.89 0.49
N PHE A 329 -11.11 -7.62 0.64
CA PHE A 329 -9.87 -7.08 0.09
C PHE A 329 -8.62 -7.71 0.73
N GLY A 330 -8.63 -7.95 2.05
CA GLY A 330 -7.54 -8.64 2.74
C GLY A 330 -7.35 -10.08 2.27
N ILE A 331 -8.46 -10.82 2.05
CA ILE A 331 -8.42 -12.17 1.47
C ILE A 331 -7.79 -12.13 0.06
N PHE A 332 -8.19 -11.18 -0.77
CA PHE A 332 -7.61 -10.97 -2.09
C PHE A 332 -6.12 -10.65 -2.01
N ASP A 333 -5.74 -9.67 -1.21
CA ASP A 333 -4.37 -9.14 -1.12
C ASP A 333 -3.35 -10.20 -0.67
N ALA A 334 -3.71 -11.05 0.29
CA ALA A 334 -2.90 -12.17 0.75
C ALA A 334 -2.56 -13.18 -0.36
N ASN A 335 -3.37 -13.24 -1.43
CA ASN A 335 -3.22 -14.24 -2.49
C ASN A 335 -2.53 -13.72 -3.76
N ASN A 336 -2.26 -12.43 -3.87
CA ASN A 336 -1.69 -11.83 -5.08
C ASN A 336 -0.33 -12.42 -5.46
N MET A 337 0.63 -12.38 -4.55
CA MET A 337 1.96 -12.95 -4.80
C MET A 337 1.93 -14.49 -4.95
N PRO A 338 1.22 -15.23 -4.11
CA PRO A 338 1.05 -16.68 -4.29
C PRO A 338 0.43 -17.08 -5.63
N ILE A 339 -0.58 -16.35 -6.13
CA ILE A 339 -1.16 -16.59 -7.47
C ILE A 339 -0.11 -16.32 -8.55
N LEU A 340 0.57 -15.16 -8.51
CA LEU A 340 1.61 -14.83 -9.47
C LEU A 340 2.67 -15.94 -9.57
N CYS A 341 3.09 -16.51 -8.42
CA CYS A 341 4.08 -17.58 -8.35
C CYS A 341 3.65 -18.88 -9.03
N GLN A 342 2.34 -19.11 -9.24
CA GLN A 342 1.83 -20.29 -9.95
C GLN A 342 1.92 -20.16 -11.47
N PHE A 343 2.12 -18.95 -12.01
CA PHE A 343 2.11 -18.68 -13.45
C PHE A 343 3.45 -18.17 -13.99
N VAL A 344 4.36 -17.78 -13.09
CA VAL A 344 5.65 -17.18 -13.45
C VAL A 344 6.79 -17.99 -12.85
N SER A 345 7.83 -18.26 -13.68
CA SER A 345 9.01 -19.01 -13.25
C SER A 345 9.74 -18.33 -12.08
N ALA A 346 10.39 -19.12 -11.22
CA ALA A 346 11.09 -18.61 -10.02
C ALA A 346 12.10 -17.49 -10.34
N LYS A 347 12.79 -17.56 -11.50
CA LYS A 347 13.76 -16.56 -11.94
C LYS A 347 13.13 -15.19 -12.28
N GLN A 348 11.83 -15.16 -12.57
CA GLN A 348 11.12 -13.96 -13.05
C GLN A 348 10.15 -13.40 -12.00
N ARG A 349 9.92 -14.10 -10.89
CA ARG A 349 8.91 -13.73 -9.85
C ARG A 349 9.10 -12.32 -9.31
N ALA A 350 10.34 -11.94 -9.01
CA ALA A 350 10.63 -10.60 -8.46
C ALA A 350 10.30 -9.49 -9.48
N THR A 351 10.73 -9.67 -10.75
CA THR A 351 10.43 -8.70 -11.81
C THR A 351 8.94 -8.62 -12.10
N ALA A 352 8.26 -9.78 -12.19
CA ALA A 352 6.82 -9.84 -12.41
C ALA A 352 6.02 -9.17 -11.30
N TYR A 353 6.40 -9.40 -10.04
CA TYR A 353 5.79 -8.73 -8.89
C TYR A 353 6.03 -7.22 -8.89
N GLY A 354 7.24 -6.78 -9.24
CA GLY A 354 7.56 -5.36 -9.37
C GLY A 354 6.70 -4.66 -10.41
N VAL A 355 6.54 -5.27 -11.60
CA VAL A 355 5.66 -4.74 -12.66
C VAL A 355 4.20 -4.73 -12.21
N MET A 356 3.73 -5.80 -11.59
CA MET A 356 2.37 -5.91 -11.06
C MET A 356 2.10 -4.81 -10.02
N ASN A 357 2.99 -4.61 -9.06
CA ASN A 357 2.85 -3.58 -8.02
C ASN A 357 2.86 -2.17 -8.61
N MET A 358 3.76 -1.88 -9.55
CA MET A 358 3.81 -0.59 -10.25
C MET A 358 2.48 -0.27 -10.94
N ILE A 359 1.92 -1.25 -11.66
CA ILE A 359 0.62 -1.08 -12.35
C ILE A 359 -0.50 -0.88 -11.33
N GLY A 360 -0.50 -1.60 -10.21
CA GLY A 360 -1.48 -1.41 -9.13
C GLY A 360 -1.41 -0.03 -8.50
N VAL A 361 -0.20 0.53 -8.32
CA VAL A 361 -0.01 1.89 -7.81
C VAL A 361 -0.47 2.93 -8.84
N PHE A 362 -0.19 2.73 -10.13
CA PHE A 362 -0.69 3.62 -11.19
C PHE A 362 -2.22 3.60 -11.31
N ALA A 363 -2.83 2.41 -11.19
CA ALA A 363 -4.28 2.29 -11.09
C ALA A 363 -4.80 3.09 -9.87
N GLY A 364 -4.08 3.03 -8.75
CA GLY A 364 -4.36 3.82 -7.56
C GLY A 364 -4.28 5.33 -7.79
N ALA A 365 -3.25 5.81 -8.48
CA ALA A 365 -3.12 7.21 -8.83
C ALA A 365 -4.27 7.68 -9.73
N PHE A 366 -4.58 6.90 -10.75
CA PHE A 366 -5.66 7.18 -11.69
C PHE A 366 -7.03 7.28 -10.98
N ILE A 367 -7.40 6.28 -10.17
CA ILE A 367 -8.70 6.29 -9.50
C ILE A 367 -8.81 7.37 -8.44
N THR A 368 -7.70 7.72 -7.78
CA THR A 368 -7.69 8.78 -6.77
C THR A 368 -8.00 10.14 -7.39
N ASP A 369 -7.41 10.44 -8.55
CA ASP A 369 -7.71 11.67 -9.31
C ASP A 369 -9.14 11.66 -9.86
N LEU A 370 -9.57 10.55 -10.44
CA LEU A 370 -10.90 10.40 -11.05
C LEU A 370 -12.03 10.57 -10.01
N LEU A 371 -11.90 9.95 -8.83
CA LEU A 371 -12.90 10.09 -7.76
C LEU A 371 -12.94 11.51 -7.19
N GLY A 372 -11.84 12.27 -7.26
CA GLY A 372 -11.84 13.69 -6.94
C GLY A 372 -12.77 14.49 -7.87
N GLN A 373 -12.70 14.22 -9.18
CA GLN A 373 -13.60 14.85 -10.17
C GLN A 373 -15.06 14.49 -9.92
N TRP A 374 -15.34 13.23 -9.57
CA TRP A 374 -16.71 12.79 -9.26
C TRP A 374 -17.21 13.34 -7.92
N SER A 375 -16.36 13.52 -6.95
CA SER A 375 -16.72 14.17 -5.68
C SER A 375 -17.12 15.63 -5.87
N ASP A 376 -16.46 16.37 -6.77
CA ASP A 376 -16.88 17.75 -7.14
C ASP A 376 -18.26 17.77 -7.81
N GLY A 377 -18.64 16.70 -8.52
CA GLY A 377 -19.97 16.50 -9.11
C GLY A 377 -21.05 16.04 -8.13
N GLY A 378 -20.69 15.69 -6.90
CA GLY A 378 -21.60 15.06 -5.92
C GLY A 378 -21.82 13.56 -6.17
N ASP A 379 -21.02 12.93 -7.03
CA ASP A 379 -21.20 11.55 -7.51
C ASP A 379 -20.17 10.56 -6.90
N LEU A 380 -19.56 10.89 -5.75
CA LEU A 380 -18.55 10.05 -5.13
C LEU A 380 -19.10 8.63 -4.85
N GLY A 381 -20.31 8.52 -4.33
CA GLY A 381 -20.99 7.24 -4.08
C GLY A 381 -21.21 6.42 -5.35
N LEU A 382 -21.61 7.08 -6.46
CA LEU A 382 -21.72 6.43 -7.77
C LEU A 382 -20.36 5.89 -8.22
N GLY A 383 -19.28 6.65 -7.99
CA GLY A 383 -17.92 6.23 -8.28
C GLY A 383 -17.54 4.91 -7.59
N PHE A 384 -17.84 4.79 -6.31
CA PHE A 384 -17.64 3.54 -5.57
C PHE A 384 -18.50 2.39 -6.13
N SER A 385 -19.77 2.66 -6.47
CA SER A 385 -20.65 1.66 -7.06
C SER A 385 -20.15 1.16 -8.42
N MET A 386 -19.61 2.04 -9.27
CA MET A 386 -19.07 1.65 -10.58
C MET A 386 -17.81 0.78 -10.46
N LEU A 387 -17.03 0.94 -9.40
CA LEU A 387 -15.90 0.04 -9.13
C LEU A 387 -16.35 -1.42 -8.92
N ALA A 388 -17.58 -1.66 -8.47
CA ALA A 388 -18.12 -3.02 -8.37
C ALA A 388 -18.20 -3.71 -9.73
N ILE A 389 -18.52 -2.99 -10.81
CA ILE A 389 -18.56 -3.53 -12.19
C ILE A 389 -17.16 -3.92 -12.65
N VAL A 390 -16.17 -3.04 -12.36
CA VAL A 390 -14.77 -3.31 -12.72
C VAL A 390 -14.24 -4.56 -11.99
N VAL A 391 -14.55 -4.67 -10.70
CA VAL A 391 -14.17 -5.85 -9.90
C VAL A 391 -14.88 -7.11 -10.40
N ALA A 392 -16.17 -7.03 -10.75
CA ALA A 392 -16.92 -8.17 -11.29
C ALA A 392 -16.31 -8.68 -12.61
N THR A 393 -15.91 -7.77 -13.51
CA THR A 393 -15.24 -8.16 -14.76
C THR A 393 -13.88 -8.81 -14.49
N ALA A 394 -13.10 -8.28 -13.55
CA ALA A 394 -11.82 -8.87 -13.15
C ALA A 394 -12.00 -10.26 -12.49
N LEU A 395 -13.04 -10.43 -11.66
CA LEU A 395 -13.40 -11.70 -11.06
C LEU A 395 -13.75 -12.76 -12.12
N CYS A 396 -14.57 -12.40 -13.10
CA CYS A 396 -14.93 -13.29 -14.22
C CYS A 396 -13.68 -13.68 -15.02
N ALA A 397 -12.82 -12.70 -15.35
CA ALA A 397 -11.57 -12.96 -16.07
C ALA A 397 -10.64 -13.89 -15.27
N GLN A 398 -10.49 -13.65 -13.96
CA GLN A 398 -9.69 -14.50 -13.08
C GLN A 398 -10.19 -15.95 -13.08
N LEU A 399 -11.49 -16.17 -12.88
CA LEU A 399 -12.07 -17.51 -12.81
C LEU A 399 -12.00 -18.25 -14.15
N TYR A 400 -12.14 -17.54 -15.26
CA TYR A 400 -12.12 -18.13 -16.59
C TYR A 400 -10.70 -18.46 -17.07
N PHE A 401 -9.76 -17.53 -16.98
CA PHE A 401 -8.44 -17.63 -17.59
C PHE A 401 -7.38 -18.22 -16.68
N LEU A 402 -7.43 -17.99 -15.35
CA LEU A 402 -6.37 -18.45 -14.44
C LEU A 402 -6.56 -19.93 -14.09
N ARG A 403 -5.88 -20.77 -14.83
CA ARG A 403 -5.85 -22.24 -14.64
C ARG A 403 -4.39 -22.68 -14.45
N PRO A 404 -3.89 -22.78 -13.21
CA PRO A 404 -2.53 -23.24 -12.96
C PRO A 404 -2.35 -24.68 -13.44
N LYS A 405 -1.20 -24.95 -14.09
CA LYS A 405 -0.79 -26.28 -14.52
C LYS A 405 0.17 -26.89 -13.50
N THR A 406 0.18 -28.22 -13.41
CA THR A 406 1.04 -28.99 -12.48
C THR A 406 2.52 -28.69 -12.65
N ASP A 407 2.96 -28.35 -13.86
CA ASP A 407 4.39 -28.15 -14.20
C ASP A 407 5.01 -26.86 -13.64
N ASN A 408 4.20 -25.98 -13.02
CA ASN A 408 4.64 -24.67 -12.50
C ASN A 408 4.66 -24.61 -10.96
N VAL A 409 4.48 -25.73 -10.27
CA VAL A 409 4.30 -25.79 -8.79
C VAL A 409 5.59 -26.20 -8.07
N GLU A 410 6.76 -25.93 -8.63
CA GLU A 410 8.05 -26.09 -7.94
C GLU A 410 8.54 -24.78 -7.29
#